data_04fd7776035f510c6ad2eade3793bf37
#
_entry.id   04fd7776035f510c6ad2eade3793bf37
#
_cell.length_a   1.000
_cell.length_b   1.000
_cell.length_c   1.000
_cell.angle_alpha   90.00
_cell.angle_beta   90.00
_cell.angle_gamma   90.00
#
_symmetry.space_group_name_H-M   'P 1'
#
loop_
_entity.id
_entity.type
_entity.pdbx_description
1 polymer ?
#
loop_
_entity_poly.entity_id
_entity_poly.type
_entity_poly.pdbx_seq_one_letter_code
_entity_poly.pdbx_strand_id
1 'polypeptide(L)'
;MPNSVRYYVNGILQTAPTTTPEPLREEAKEVLSALRALGVTSTVMLTGDSYRTAAAIAAQVGVDDFRAGVLPADKAEYVARLRREGHTVLMVGDGINDSPALSEADAGIAISDGAAIAREIADITIAADSLWELVELRRIAMALMARIHSNYRFVIGFNGALIALGVAGVLPPATSATLHNVSTLAVSLRSMSALPLDRKQTL
;
A
#
# COMPACT_ATOMS: atom_id res chain seq x y z
N MET A 1 10.26 2.87 16.03
CA MET A 1 10.69 1.72 15.20
C MET A 1 9.93 1.81 13.89
N PRO A 2 10.53 1.65 12.74
CA PRO A 2 9.78 1.68 11.48
C PRO A 2 8.86 0.46 11.44
N ASN A 3 7.55 0.71 11.25
CA ASN A 3 6.57 -0.35 11.05
C ASN A 3 6.97 -1.12 9.79
N SER A 4 7.31 -2.39 9.96
CA SER A 4 7.61 -3.28 8.83
C SER A 4 6.31 -3.53 8.05
N VAL A 5 6.28 -3.11 6.80
CA VAL A 5 5.13 -3.33 5.90
C VAL A 5 5.30 -4.70 5.25
N ARG A 6 4.32 -5.58 5.44
CA ARG A 6 4.26 -6.89 4.77
C ARG A 6 3.18 -6.86 3.70
N TYR A 7 3.50 -7.33 2.51
CA TYR A 7 2.55 -7.47 1.42
C TYR A 7 2.20 -8.94 1.24
N TYR A 8 0.91 -9.20 1.15
CA TYR A 8 0.36 -10.52 0.88
C TYR A 8 -0.26 -10.49 -0.51
N VAL A 9 0.33 -11.24 -1.42
CA VAL A 9 -0.09 -11.29 -2.82
C VAL A 9 -0.87 -12.58 -3.02
N ASN A 10 -2.18 -12.47 -3.16
CA ASN A 10 -3.03 -13.57 -3.50
C ASN A 10 -3.75 -13.27 -4.82
N GLY A 11 -3.97 -14.30 -5.65
CA GLY A 11 -4.72 -14.15 -6.90
C GLY A 11 -3.93 -13.64 -8.12
N ILE A 12 -2.70 -13.16 -7.96
CA ILE A 12 -1.84 -12.81 -9.12
C ILE A 12 -1.52 -14.06 -9.98
N LEU A 13 -1.77 -15.24 -9.41
CA LEU A 13 -1.44 -16.54 -9.98
C LEU A 13 -2.65 -17.47 -10.04
N GLN A 14 -3.89 -16.95 -10.02
CA GLN A 14 -5.05 -17.82 -10.16
C GLN A 14 -5.07 -18.44 -11.55
N THR A 15 -4.86 -19.74 -11.55
CA THR A 15 -5.32 -20.60 -12.63
C THR A 15 -6.81 -20.88 -12.39
N ALA A 16 -7.66 -20.43 -13.30
CA ALA A 16 -8.98 -21.03 -13.44
C ALA A 16 -8.81 -22.56 -13.59
N PRO A 17 -9.79 -23.40 -13.19
CA PRO A 17 -9.72 -24.83 -13.35
C PRO A 17 -9.86 -25.21 -14.84
N THR A 18 -8.95 -24.78 -15.66
CA THR A 18 -8.80 -25.14 -17.07
C THR A 18 -7.47 -25.82 -17.26
N THR A 19 -7.48 -26.88 -17.99
CA THR A 19 -6.43 -27.86 -18.28
C THR A 19 -5.12 -27.31 -18.86
N THR A 20 -4.92 -26.02 -18.88
CA THR A 20 -3.66 -25.32 -19.24
C THR A 20 -3.28 -24.36 -18.13
N PRO A 21 -2.09 -24.48 -17.51
CA PRO A 21 -1.62 -23.48 -16.56
C PRO A 21 -1.53 -22.14 -17.26
N GLU A 22 -2.25 -21.14 -16.74
CA GLU A 22 -2.09 -19.77 -17.19
C GLU A 22 -0.65 -19.34 -16.93
N PRO A 23 0.04 -18.75 -17.91
CA PRO A 23 1.43 -18.38 -17.71
C PRO A 23 1.52 -17.40 -16.54
N LEU A 24 2.42 -17.71 -15.60
CA LEU A 24 2.85 -16.77 -14.57
C LEU A 24 3.12 -15.43 -15.23
N ARG A 25 2.59 -14.36 -14.66
CA ARG A 25 2.93 -13.02 -15.16
C ARG A 25 4.44 -12.86 -15.03
N GLU A 26 5.12 -12.75 -16.16
CA GLU A 26 6.59 -12.70 -16.24
C GLU A 26 7.17 -11.60 -15.35
N GLU A 27 6.41 -10.51 -15.17
CA GLU A 27 6.77 -9.36 -14.36
C GLU A 27 6.70 -9.60 -12.83
N ALA A 28 6.06 -10.69 -12.34
CA ALA A 28 5.80 -10.88 -10.91
C ALA A 28 7.07 -10.84 -10.06
N LYS A 29 8.14 -11.49 -10.51
CA LYS A 29 9.42 -11.52 -9.81
C LYS A 29 10.07 -10.13 -9.73
N GLU A 30 10.03 -9.38 -10.81
CA GLU A 30 10.59 -8.03 -10.89
C GLU A 30 9.80 -7.05 -10.03
N VAL A 31 8.47 -7.13 -10.06
CA VAL A 31 7.58 -6.34 -9.22
C VAL A 31 7.83 -6.60 -7.74
N LEU A 32 7.96 -7.87 -7.31
CA LEU A 32 8.29 -8.18 -5.92
C LEU A 32 9.65 -7.63 -5.50
N SER A 33 10.64 -7.71 -6.40
CA SER A 33 11.96 -7.11 -6.15
C SER A 33 11.87 -5.59 -5.98
N ALA A 34 11.10 -4.91 -6.85
CA ALA A 34 10.87 -3.48 -6.76
C ALA A 34 10.11 -3.08 -5.47
N LEU A 35 9.11 -3.85 -5.08
CA LEU A 35 8.37 -3.62 -3.82
C LEU A 35 9.28 -3.78 -2.59
N ARG A 36 10.19 -4.79 -2.59
CA ARG A 36 11.20 -4.92 -1.52
C ARG A 36 12.13 -3.71 -1.46
N ALA A 37 12.56 -3.19 -2.60
CA ALA A 37 13.36 -1.97 -2.65
C ALA A 37 12.61 -0.74 -2.09
N LEU A 38 11.28 -0.74 -2.16
CA LEU A 38 10.40 0.28 -1.58
C LEU A 38 9.97 -0.02 -0.12
N GLY A 39 10.70 -0.92 0.57
CA GLY A 39 10.54 -1.17 2.00
C GLY A 39 9.50 -2.23 2.37
N VAL A 40 9.11 -3.09 1.44
CA VAL A 40 8.37 -4.32 1.76
C VAL A 40 9.31 -5.31 2.41
N THR A 41 8.99 -5.75 3.61
CA THR A 41 9.89 -6.61 4.41
C THR A 41 9.61 -8.09 4.27
N SER A 42 8.40 -8.47 3.88
CA SER A 42 8.00 -9.87 3.71
C SER A 42 6.86 -9.99 2.72
N THR A 43 6.93 -11.01 1.88
CA THR A 43 5.93 -11.36 0.86
C THR A 43 5.47 -12.79 1.09
N VAL A 44 4.15 -13.01 1.15
CA VAL A 44 3.57 -14.34 1.38
C VAL A 44 2.52 -14.60 0.31
N MET A 45 2.54 -15.79 -0.25
CA MET A 45 1.51 -16.26 -1.17
C MET A 45 0.49 -17.14 -0.44
N LEU A 46 -0.79 -16.80 -0.54
CA LEU A 46 -1.90 -17.60 -0.01
C LEU A 46 -2.69 -18.16 -1.19
N THR A 47 -2.75 -19.49 -1.33
CA THR A 47 -3.43 -20.13 -2.46
C THR A 47 -4.25 -21.34 -2.04
N GLY A 48 -5.35 -21.58 -2.75
CA GLY A 48 -6.14 -22.82 -2.63
C GLY A 48 -5.52 -24.01 -3.35
N ASP A 49 -4.45 -23.81 -4.12
CA ASP A 49 -3.78 -24.84 -4.91
C ASP A 49 -3.11 -25.91 -4.04
N SER A 50 -2.74 -27.03 -4.71
CA SER A 50 -1.96 -28.08 -4.07
C SER A 50 -0.59 -27.56 -3.61
N TYR A 51 -0.05 -28.13 -2.54
CA TYR A 51 1.29 -27.79 -2.02
C TYR A 51 2.37 -27.84 -3.11
N ARG A 52 2.32 -28.84 -4.00
CA ARG A 52 3.31 -29.03 -5.06
C ARG A 52 3.28 -27.87 -6.06
N THR A 53 2.08 -27.45 -6.47
CA THR A 53 1.87 -26.31 -7.38
C THR A 53 2.33 -25.03 -6.72
N ALA A 54 1.87 -24.78 -5.49
CA ALA A 54 2.21 -23.59 -4.72
C ALA A 54 3.73 -23.45 -4.48
N ALA A 55 4.41 -24.55 -4.14
CA ALA A 55 5.86 -24.56 -3.93
C ALA A 55 6.64 -24.21 -5.22
N ALA A 56 6.22 -24.74 -6.35
CA ALA A 56 6.86 -24.45 -7.64
C ALA A 56 6.70 -22.97 -8.02
N ILE A 57 5.49 -22.43 -7.86
CA ILE A 57 5.17 -21.02 -8.14
C ILE A 57 5.92 -20.11 -7.19
N ALA A 58 5.90 -20.40 -5.89
CA ALA A 58 6.60 -19.62 -4.87
C ALA A 58 8.11 -19.51 -5.15
N ALA A 59 8.72 -20.60 -5.55
CA ALA A 59 10.14 -20.65 -5.94
C ALA A 59 10.43 -19.83 -7.21
N GLN A 60 9.52 -19.85 -8.19
CA GLN A 60 9.68 -19.09 -9.43
C GLN A 60 9.52 -17.60 -9.25
N VAL A 61 8.51 -17.17 -8.47
CA VAL A 61 8.20 -15.77 -8.19
C VAL A 61 9.15 -15.18 -7.14
N GLY A 62 9.63 -16.02 -6.22
CA GLY A 62 10.56 -15.61 -5.17
C GLY A 62 9.89 -14.94 -3.99
N VAL A 63 8.70 -15.40 -3.58
CA VAL A 63 8.07 -14.99 -2.31
C VAL A 63 8.82 -15.56 -1.11
N ASP A 64 8.68 -14.93 0.05
CA ASP A 64 9.41 -15.32 1.27
C ASP A 64 8.76 -16.52 1.98
N ASP A 65 7.43 -16.65 1.91
CA ASP A 65 6.66 -17.79 2.45
C ASP A 65 5.44 -18.05 1.56
N PHE A 66 4.85 -19.24 1.68
CA PHE A 66 3.60 -19.57 1.03
C PHE A 66 2.73 -20.49 1.87
N ARG A 67 1.42 -20.42 1.66
CA ARG A 67 0.42 -21.31 2.25
C ARG A 67 -0.43 -21.89 1.12
N ALA A 68 -0.51 -23.20 1.06
CA ALA A 68 -1.23 -23.97 0.06
C ALA A 68 -2.51 -24.59 0.65
N GLY A 69 -3.49 -24.85 -0.17
CA GLY A 69 -4.76 -25.47 0.24
C GLY A 69 -5.58 -24.60 1.20
N VAL A 70 -5.44 -23.27 1.13
CA VAL A 70 -6.06 -22.34 2.08
C VAL A 70 -7.46 -21.94 1.58
N LEU A 71 -8.46 -22.10 2.42
CA LEU A 71 -9.83 -21.65 2.15
C LEU A 71 -9.95 -20.11 2.34
N PRO A 72 -10.97 -19.47 1.76
CA PRO A 72 -11.18 -18.03 1.91
C PRO A 72 -11.23 -17.55 3.37
N ALA A 73 -11.89 -18.30 4.25
CA ALA A 73 -11.96 -17.98 5.68
C ALA A 73 -10.60 -18.09 6.38
N ASP A 74 -9.80 -19.10 6.03
CA ASP A 74 -8.47 -19.29 6.61
C ASP A 74 -7.50 -18.19 6.18
N LYS A 75 -7.68 -17.64 4.96
CA LYS A 75 -6.92 -16.48 4.49
C LYS A 75 -7.18 -15.25 5.34
N ALA A 76 -8.45 -14.97 5.66
CA ALA A 76 -8.83 -13.87 6.53
C ALA A 76 -8.28 -14.06 7.95
N GLU A 77 -8.36 -15.27 8.51
CA GLU A 77 -7.78 -15.57 9.82
C GLU A 77 -6.25 -15.39 9.84
N TYR A 78 -5.58 -15.79 8.77
CA TYR A 78 -4.14 -15.58 8.61
C TYR A 78 -3.78 -14.09 8.63
N VAL A 79 -4.52 -13.27 7.88
CA VAL A 79 -4.36 -11.80 7.85
C VAL A 79 -4.60 -11.20 9.23
N ALA A 80 -5.73 -11.57 9.88
CA ALA A 80 -6.07 -11.10 11.22
C ALA A 80 -5.01 -11.45 12.27
N ARG A 81 -4.42 -12.64 12.17
CA ARG A 81 -3.33 -13.05 13.05
C ARG A 81 -2.10 -12.15 12.91
N LEU A 82 -1.67 -11.89 11.70
CA LEU A 82 -0.52 -11.03 11.42
C LEU A 82 -0.71 -9.60 11.92
N ARG A 83 -1.92 -9.05 11.77
CA ARG A 83 -2.26 -7.74 12.33
C ARG A 83 -2.19 -7.75 13.86
N ARG A 84 -2.67 -8.80 14.51
CA ARG A 84 -2.54 -8.96 15.97
C ARG A 84 -1.09 -9.10 16.42
N GLU A 85 -0.21 -9.65 15.60
CA GLU A 85 1.24 -9.71 15.83
C GLU A 85 1.93 -8.35 15.59
N GLY A 86 1.18 -7.30 15.21
CA GLY A 86 1.69 -5.94 15.03
C GLY A 86 2.27 -5.67 13.64
N HIS A 87 1.96 -6.49 12.66
CA HIS A 87 2.34 -6.25 11.27
C HIS A 87 1.32 -5.38 10.57
N THR A 88 1.80 -4.48 9.70
CA THR A 88 0.95 -3.80 8.72
C THR A 88 0.80 -4.70 7.51
N VAL A 89 -0.42 -5.12 7.22
CA VAL A 89 -0.75 -6.11 6.19
C VAL A 89 -1.42 -5.42 5.02
N LEU A 90 -0.84 -5.58 3.83
CA LEU A 90 -1.47 -5.27 2.56
C LEU A 90 -1.88 -6.58 1.89
N MET A 91 -3.17 -6.75 1.65
CA MET A 91 -3.71 -7.90 0.92
C MET A 91 -3.97 -7.51 -0.53
N VAL A 92 -3.53 -8.36 -1.46
CA VAL A 92 -3.79 -8.20 -2.90
C VAL A 92 -4.52 -9.44 -3.39
N GLY A 93 -5.64 -9.29 -4.07
CA GLY A 93 -6.46 -10.40 -4.53
C GLY A 93 -7.36 -10.03 -5.72
N ASP A 94 -8.15 -11.01 -6.20
CA ASP A 94 -9.11 -10.82 -7.29
C ASP A 94 -10.44 -10.19 -6.84
N GLY A 95 -10.65 -10.06 -5.55
CA GLY A 95 -11.84 -9.46 -4.94
C GLY A 95 -13.04 -10.38 -4.78
N ILE A 96 -13.10 -11.53 -5.45
CA ILE A 96 -14.24 -12.45 -5.35
C ILE A 96 -14.02 -13.46 -4.22
N ASN A 97 -12.97 -14.27 -4.34
CA ASN A 97 -12.66 -15.31 -3.36
C ASN A 97 -11.89 -14.78 -2.15
N ASP A 98 -11.30 -13.61 -2.29
CA ASP A 98 -10.41 -13.01 -1.29
C ASP A 98 -11.10 -11.92 -0.46
N SER A 99 -12.39 -11.66 -0.72
CA SER A 99 -13.19 -10.63 -0.04
C SER A 99 -13.01 -10.61 1.49
N PRO A 100 -13.08 -11.73 2.21
CA PRO A 100 -12.89 -11.71 3.66
C PRO A 100 -11.48 -11.30 4.07
N ALA A 101 -10.45 -11.72 3.33
CA ALA A 101 -9.06 -11.40 3.61
C ALA A 101 -8.70 -9.94 3.22
N LEU A 102 -9.29 -9.43 2.13
CA LEU A 102 -9.16 -8.04 1.73
C LEU A 102 -9.74 -7.10 2.79
N SER A 103 -10.95 -7.40 3.29
CA SER A 103 -11.58 -6.60 4.36
C SER A 103 -10.84 -6.66 5.70
N GLU A 104 -10.14 -7.76 5.99
CA GLU A 104 -9.40 -7.94 7.24
C GLU A 104 -8.04 -7.26 7.21
N ALA A 105 -7.47 -6.92 6.05
CA ALA A 105 -6.17 -6.28 5.92
C ALA A 105 -6.17 -4.82 6.40
N ASP A 106 -4.99 -4.22 6.60
CA ASP A 106 -4.86 -2.77 6.83
C ASP A 106 -5.11 -1.97 5.55
N ALA A 107 -4.86 -2.60 4.40
CA ALA A 107 -5.32 -2.13 3.10
C ALA A 107 -5.53 -3.34 2.17
N GLY A 108 -6.75 -3.45 1.62
CA GLY A 108 -7.12 -4.42 0.62
C GLY A 108 -7.03 -3.85 -0.80
N ILE A 109 -6.30 -4.51 -1.68
CA ILE A 109 -6.17 -4.14 -3.08
C ILE A 109 -6.79 -5.24 -3.94
N ALA A 110 -7.83 -4.88 -4.70
CA ALA A 110 -8.39 -5.77 -5.71
C ALA A 110 -7.78 -5.47 -7.07
N ILE A 111 -7.27 -6.51 -7.72
CA ILE A 111 -6.83 -6.46 -9.13
C ILE A 111 -7.92 -7.17 -9.94
N SER A 112 -8.73 -6.40 -10.65
CA SER A 112 -9.87 -6.97 -11.38
C SER A 112 -10.28 -6.11 -12.55
N ASP A 113 -10.49 -6.74 -13.69
CA ASP A 113 -11.04 -6.14 -14.92
C ASP A 113 -12.54 -5.79 -14.84
N GLY A 114 -13.01 -5.30 -13.70
CA GLY A 114 -14.36 -4.73 -13.62
C GLY A 114 -15.39 -5.45 -12.76
N ALA A 115 -15.00 -6.41 -11.93
CA ALA A 115 -15.95 -7.01 -10.98
C ALA A 115 -16.48 -5.96 -10.01
N ALA A 116 -17.77 -5.66 -10.09
CA ALA A 116 -18.44 -4.68 -9.23
C ALA A 116 -18.25 -5.00 -7.74
N ILE A 117 -18.18 -6.28 -7.39
CA ILE A 117 -17.96 -6.78 -6.03
C ILE A 117 -16.57 -6.39 -5.50
N ALA A 118 -15.54 -6.45 -6.33
CA ALA A 118 -14.19 -6.07 -5.94
C ALA A 118 -14.10 -4.59 -5.52
N ARG A 119 -14.85 -3.71 -6.19
CA ARG A 119 -14.91 -2.27 -5.89
C ARG A 119 -15.65 -1.94 -4.60
N GLU A 120 -16.51 -2.81 -4.14
CA GLU A 120 -17.30 -2.60 -2.93
C GLU A 120 -16.55 -3.04 -1.66
N ILE A 121 -15.59 -3.96 -1.80
CA ILE A 121 -14.95 -4.62 -0.66
C ILE A 121 -13.49 -4.15 -0.47
N ALA A 122 -12.78 -3.86 -1.56
CA ALA A 122 -11.39 -3.43 -1.49
C ALA A 122 -11.26 -1.92 -1.26
N ASP A 123 -10.28 -1.52 -0.46
CA ASP A 123 -9.94 -0.10 -0.26
C ASP A 123 -9.41 0.54 -1.55
N ILE A 124 -8.73 -0.24 -2.37
CA ILE A 124 -8.15 0.18 -3.64
C ILE A 124 -8.47 -0.86 -4.71
N THR A 125 -8.95 -0.39 -5.86
CA THR A 125 -9.16 -1.25 -7.03
C THR A 125 -8.20 -0.81 -8.13
N ILE A 126 -7.42 -1.75 -8.64
CA ILE A 126 -6.52 -1.57 -9.76
C ILE A 126 -7.14 -2.28 -10.96
N ALA A 127 -7.53 -1.50 -11.98
CA ALA A 127 -7.96 -2.03 -13.27
C ALA A 127 -6.70 -2.25 -14.12
N ALA A 128 -5.93 -3.29 -13.84
CA ALA A 128 -4.59 -3.40 -14.38
C ALA A 128 -4.35 -4.68 -15.16
N ASP A 129 -3.81 -4.49 -16.34
CA ASP A 129 -3.14 -5.56 -17.09
C ASP A 129 -1.72 -5.83 -16.55
N SER A 130 -1.19 -4.94 -15.68
CA SER A 130 0.19 -5.01 -15.17
C SER A 130 0.28 -4.89 -13.65
N LEU A 131 1.10 -5.74 -13.04
CA LEU A 131 1.43 -5.68 -11.60
C LEU A 131 2.29 -4.48 -11.21
N TRP A 132 2.91 -3.80 -12.17
CA TRP A 132 3.70 -2.60 -11.93
C TRP A 132 2.88 -1.47 -11.32
N GLU A 133 1.57 -1.48 -11.47
CA GLU A 133 0.65 -0.55 -10.80
C GLU A 133 0.76 -0.62 -9.27
N LEU A 134 1.08 -1.79 -8.69
CA LEU A 134 1.35 -1.93 -7.25
C LEU A 134 2.60 -1.15 -6.82
N VAL A 135 3.63 -1.15 -7.66
CA VAL A 135 4.87 -0.41 -7.41
C VAL A 135 4.60 1.09 -7.49
N GLU A 136 3.83 1.51 -8.48
CA GLU A 136 3.46 2.93 -8.64
C GLU A 136 2.56 3.40 -7.48
N LEU A 137 1.57 2.60 -7.07
CA LEU A 137 0.75 2.87 -5.89
C LEU A 137 1.63 3.07 -4.64
N ARG A 138 2.63 2.20 -4.44
CA ARG A 138 3.56 2.32 -3.32
C ARG A 138 4.38 3.61 -3.39
N ARG A 139 4.87 3.99 -4.56
CA ARG A 139 5.60 5.25 -4.77
C ARG A 139 4.73 6.47 -4.45
N ILE A 140 3.49 6.48 -4.95
CA ILE A 140 2.51 7.54 -4.67
C ILE A 140 2.27 7.65 -3.16
N ALA A 141 2.01 6.53 -2.48
CA ALA A 141 1.78 6.51 -1.04
C ALA A 141 2.98 7.06 -0.25
N MET A 142 4.20 6.67 -0.61
CA MET A 142 5.43 7.18 0.01
C MET A 142 5.61 8.68 -0.21
N ALA A 143 5.41 9.17 -1.43
CA ALA A 143 5.51 10.58 -1.76
C ALA A 143 4.46 11.42 -1.03
N LEU A 144 3.23 10.89 -0.92
CA LEU A 144 2.14 11.52 -0.15
C LEU A 144 2.50 11.61 1.33
N MET A 145 2.98 10.54 1.94
CA MET A 145 3.37 10.53 3.36
C MET A 145 4.55 11.48 3.62
N ALA A 146 5.52 11.55 2.73
CA ALA A 146 6.62 12.51 2.83
C ALA A 146 6.11 13.96 2.81
N ARG A 147 5.13 14.28 1.95
CA ARG A 147 4.47 15.58 1.89
C ARG A 147 3.71 15.88 3.18
N ILE A 148 2.90 14.94 3.67
CA ILE A 148 2.14 15.08 4.92
C ILE A 148 3.10 15.40 6.07
N HIS A 149 4.16 14.62 6.25
CA HIS A 149 5.15 14.86 7.30
C HIS A 149 5.87 16.21 7.15
N SER A 150 6.19 16.63 5.93
CA SER A 150 6.81 17.94 5.66
C SER A 150 5.86 19.07 6.04
N ASN A 151 4.61 19.00 5.63
CA ASN A 151 3.59 19.99 5.96
C ASN A 151 3.35 20.04 7.47
N TYR A 152 3.24 18.89 8.12
CA TYR A 152 3.04 18.79 9.57
C TYR A 152 4.19 19.45 10.35
N ARG A 153 5.45 19.13 10.01
CA ARG A 153 6.61 19.76 10.65
C ARG A 153 6.63 21.28 10.45
N PHE A 154 6.28 21.73 9.24
CA PHE A 154 6.19 23.16 8.98
C PHE A 154 5.11 23.84 9.83
N VAL A 155 3.89 23.26 9.87
CA VAL A 155 2.76 23.83 10.64
C VAL A 155 3.09 23.90 12.12
N ILE A 156 3.62 22.83 12.70
CA ILE A 156 3.99 22.79 14.13
C ILE A 156 5.10 23.78 14.43
N GLY A 157 6.17 23.78 13.65
CA GLY A 157 7.32 24.64 13.86
C GLY A 157 6.98 26.12 13.70
N PHE A 158 6.27 26.47 12.63
CA PHE A 158 5.87 27.84 12.35
C PHE A 158 4.91 28.40 13.40
N ASN A 159 3.86 27.67 13.75
CA ASN A 159 2.91 28.10 14.78
C ASN A 159 3.54 28.15 16.17
N GLY A 160 4.42 27.21 16.50
CA GLY A 160 5.19 27.25 17.74
C GLY A 160 6.07 28.51 17.84
N ALA A 161 6.72 28.89 16.74
CA ALA A 161 7.49 30.13 16.67
C ALA A 161 6.62 31.38 16.82
N LEU A 162 5.44 31.41 16.16
CA LEU A 162 4.49 32.55 16.34
C LEU A 162 4.02 32.71 17.78
N ILE A 163 3.72 31.59 18.46
CA ILE A 163 3.32 31.59 19.86
C ILE A 163 4.47 32.10 20.73
N ALA A 164 5.68 31.59 20.56
CA ALA A 164 6.85 32.02 21.34
C ALA A 164 7.14 33.52 21.19
N LEU A 165 7.10 34.03 19.94
CA LEU A 165 7.31 35.44 19.63
C LEU A 165 6.18 36.33 20.19
N GLY A 166 4.94 35.83 20.22
CA GLY A 166 3.80 36.52 20.82
C GLY A 166 3.94 36.62 22.34
N VAL A 167 4.32 35.52 23.02
CA VAL A 167 4.58 35.51 24.48
C VAL A 167 5.75 36.41 24.86
N ALA A 168 6.79 36.44 24.01
CA ALA A 168 7.93 37.32 24.20
C ALA A 168 7.61 38.81 23.94
N GLY A 169 6.39 39.16 23.52
CA GLY A 169 5.98 40.54 23.22
C GLY A 169 6.56 41.12 21.93
N VAL A 170 7.22 40.27 21.10
CA VAL A 170 7.83 40.69 19.84
C VAL A 170 6.79 40.85 18.72
N LEU A 171 5.76 40.00 18.70
CA LEU A 171 4.70 40.02 17.68
C LEU A 171 3.37 40.46 18.28
N PRO A 172 2.71 41.51 17.72
CA PRO A 172 1.34 41.86 18.07
C PRO A 172 0.38 40.70 17.72
N PRO A 173 -0.70 40.49 18.50
CA PRO A 173 -1.66 39.40 18.26
C PRO A 173 -2.28 39.41 16.87
N ALA A 174 -2.61 40.60 16.33
CA ALA A 174 -3.17 40.72 14.98
C ALA A 174 -2.20 40.25 13.88
N THR A 175 -0.91 40.59 14.02
CA THR A 175 0.14 40.15 13.10
C THR A 175 0.33 38.63 13.16
N SER A 176 0.34 38.07 14.39
CA SER A 176 0.44 36.63 14.59
C SER A 176 -0.72 35.88 13.94
N ALA A 177 -1.96 36.35 14.10
CA ALA A 177 -3.15 35.80 13.51
C ALA A 177 -3.11 35.85 11.96
N THR A 178 -2.66 36.97 11.39
CA THR A 178 -2.51 37.13 9.94
C THR A 178 -1.49 36.17 9.39
N LEU A 179 -0.31 36.02 10.00
CA LEU A 179 0.74 35.11 9.59
C LEU A 179 0.28 33.65 9.69
N HIS A 180 -0.48 33.28 10.74
CA HIS A 180 -1.07 31.95 10.86
C HIS A 180 -2.01 31.64 9.70
N ASN A 181 -2.93 32.55 9.36
CA ASN A 181 -3.87 32.36 8.26
C ASN A 181 -3.15 32.22 6.90
N VAL A 182 -2.16 33.09 6.65
CA VAL A 182 -1.34 33.03 5.43
C VAL A 182 -0.59 31.71 5.35
N SER A 183 0.00 31.23 6.45
CA SER A 183 0.71 29.95 6.46
C SER A 183 -0.21 28.77 6.18
N THR A 184 -1.43 28.79 6.73
CA THR A 184 -2.44 27.76 6.47
C THR A 184 -2.83 27.73 4.99
N LEU A 185 -3.06 28.90 4.38
CA LEU A 185 -3.36 29.01 2.96
C LEU A 185 -2.19 28.50 2.09
N ALA A 186 -0.96 28.85 2.44
CA ALA A 186 0.24 28.39 1.72
C ALA A 186 0.41 26.86 1.77
N VAL A 187 0.18 26.24 2.94
CA VAL A 187 0.20 24.78 3.09
C VAL A 187 -0.91 24.12 2.28
N SER A 188 -2.11 24.70 2.26
CA SER A 188 -3.25 24.20 1.48
C SER A 188 -2.94 24.23 -0.01
N LEU A 189 -2.44 25.34 -0.53
CA LEU A 189 -2.04 25.47 -1.94
C LEU A 189 -0.92 24.50 -2.30
N ARG A 190 0.09 24.35 -1.44
CA ARG A 190 1.15 23.34 -1.62
C ARG A 190 0.58 21.91 -1.67
N SER A 191 -0.41 21.62 -0.86
CA SER A 191 -1.03 20.29 -0.81
C SER A 191 -1.82 19.95 -2.08
N MET A 192 -2.30 20.97 -2.80
CA MET A 192 -3.00 20.81 -4.09
C MET A 192 -2.05 20.64 -5.28
N SER A 193 -0.75 20.92 -5.12
CA SER A 193 0.21 20.74 -6.22
C SER A 193 0.49 19.25 -6.46
N ALA A 194 0.89 18.90 -7.70
CA ALA A 194 1.25 17.54 -8.07
C ALA A 194 2.34 16.95 -7.16
N LEU A 195 2.26 15.64 -6.89
CA LEU A 195 3.31 14.94 -6.16
C LEU A 195 4.57 14.83 -7.01
N PRO A 196 5.76 15.06 -6.47
CA PRO A 196 7.01 14.82 -7.17
C PRO A 196 7.25 13.31 -7.27
N LEU A 197 6.71 12.68 -8.29
CA LEU A 197 6.99 11.28 -8.60
C LEU A 197 8.22 11.24 -9.51
N ASP A 198 9.27 10.57 -9.05
CA ASP A 198 10.47 10.37 -9.86
C ASP A 198 10.19 9.28 -10.91
N ARG A 199 9.80 9.71 -12.11
CA ARG A 199 9.51 8.84 -13.26
C ARG A 199 10.75 8.17 -13.87
N LYS A 200 11.95 8.41 -13.36
CA LYS A 200 13.20 7.98 -14.00
C LYS A 200 13.62 6.53 -13.70
N GLN A 201 12.80 5.72 -13.03
CA GLN A 201 13.13 4.32 -12.74
C GLN A 201 12.18 3.32 -13.40
N THR A 202 11.56 3.70 -14.51
CA THR A 202 10.74 2.81 -15.33
C THR A 202 11.46 2.56 -16.66
N LEU A 203 12.57 1.85 -16.64
CA LEU A 203 13.20 1.16 -17.80
C LEU A 203 14.04 -0.01 -17.28
#